data_e75699999c3f2fe3f7e2ba440aba57ba
#
_entry.id   e75699999c3f2fe3f7e2ba440aba57ba
#
_cell.length_a   1.000
_cell.length_b   1.000
_cell.length_c   1.000
_cell.angle_alpha   90.00
_cell.angle_beta   90.00
_cell.angle_gamma   90.00
#
_symmetry.space_group_name_H-M   'P 1'
#
loop_
_entity.id
_entity.type
_entity.pdbx_description
1 polymer ?
#
loop_
_entity_poly.entity_id
_entity_poly.type
_entity_poly.pdbx_seq_one_letter_code
_entity_poly.pdbx_strand_id
1 'polypeptide(L)'
;MTSQSELPWLTFDCYDTLVRYSEGKADALANIVRKKGGDKKAVDAAQQAFEESEKNLQLGPFQPLNNILRSSLHSSLNLVGIEGLLEDEELIIEAVRAAEPFPDVIPVLRDLKQDHRLAILSNSEPDIIRHTTIRLGIIFDAVVLASQAKCYKPSEKMFYALFERIGAAPGDVTHIAQSFYHDMRVAKDVGVGRRIWVNRYYRSGDLTYTPDVELHDLSGIRDVLVPR
;
A
#
# COMPACT_ATOMS: atom_id res chain seq x y z
N MET A 1 -6.41 -33.04 8.54
CA MET A 1 -5.93 -32.00 7.60
C MET A 1 -7.07 -31.01 7.43
N THR A 2 -6.92 -29.81 7.93
CA THR A 2 -7.90 -28.72 7.77
C THR A 2 -8.02 -28.42 6.28
N SER A 3 -9.24 -28.31 5.75
CA SER A 3 -9.46 -27.94 4.35
C SER A 3 -8.91 -26.53 4.13
N GLN A 4 -8.31 -26.23 2.98
CA GLN A 4 -7.75 -24.91 2.67
C GLN A 4 -8.82 -23.80 2.77
N SER A 5 -10.11 -24.15 2.62
CA SER A 5 -11.25 -23.25 2.77
C SER A 5 -11.55 -22.84 4.24
N GLU A 6 -10.99 -23.57 5.21
CA GLU A 6 -11.20 -23.35 6.66
C GLU A 6 -10.07 -22.55 7.31
N LEU A 7 -8.99 -22.26 6.57
CA LEU A 7 -7.87 -21.47 7.10
C LEU A 7 -8.28 -19.99 7.31
N PRO A 8 -7.79 -19.34 8.39
CA PRO A 8 -8.09 -17.96 8.67
C PRO A 8 -7.52 -17.02 7.61
N TRP A 9 -8.17 -15.87 7.43
CA TRP A 9 -7.75 -14.85 6.49
C TRP A 9 -6.81 -13.83 7.14
N LEU A 10 -5.64 -13.65 6.51
CA LEU A 10 -4.78 -12.50 6.71
C LEU A 10 -4.84 -11.61 5.46
N THR A 11 -5.21 -10.38 5.65
CA THR A 11 -5.32 -9.41 4.56
C THR A 11 -4.26 -8.33 4.72
N PHE A 12 -3.58 -7.99 3.66
CA PHE A 12 -2.45 -7.07 3.67
C PHE A 12 -2.72 -5.86 2.78
N ASP A 13 -2.42 -4.66 3.28
CA ASP A 13 -2.02 -3.60 2.40
C ASP A 13 -0.70 -3.96 1.70
N CYS A 14 -0.41 -3.33 0.57
CA CYS A 14 0.76 -3.69 -0.22
C CYS A 14 1.90 -2.65 -0.11
N TYR A 15 1.61 -1.41 -0.49
CA TYR A 15 2.63 -0.37 -0.63
C TYR A 15 3.02 0.21 0.72
N ASP A 16 4.34 0.31 0.94
CA ASP A 16 4.95 0.64 2.24
C ASP A 16 4.66 -0.36 3.38
N THR A 17 3.81 -1.35 3.14
CA THR A 17 3.60 -2.50 4.03
C THR A 17 4.49 -3.68 3.62
N LEU A 18 4.38 -4.12 2.38
CA LEU A 18 5.13 -5.25 1.82
C LEU A 18 6.32 -4.81 0.95
N VAL A 19 6.19 -3.69 0.24
CA VAL A 19 7.22 -3.17 -0.68
C VAL A 19 7.48 -1.69 -0.44
N ARG A 20 8.70 -1.22 -0.74
CA ARG A 20 9.20 0.16 -0.53
C ARG A 20 8.72 1.11 -1.63
N TYR A 21 7.42 1.36 -1.67
CA TYR A 21 6.79 2.16 -2.71
C TYR A 21 7.20 3.64 -2.64
N SER A 22 7.05 4.24 -1.45
CA SER A 22 7.32 5.67 -1.26
C SER A 22 8.79 6.00 -1.46
N GLU A 23 9.72 5.15 -1.01
CA GLU A 23 11.17 5.35 -1.20
C GLU A 23 11.53 5.37 -2.69
N GLY A 24 11.13 4.34 -3.44
CA GLY A 24 11.46 4.23 -4.87
C GLY A 24 10.90 5.39 -5.70
N LYS A 25 9.66 5.80 -5.41
CA LYS A 25 9.01 6.94 -6.04
C LYS A 25 9.72 8.27 -5.71
N ALA A 26 10.08 8.48 -4.44
CA ALA A 26 10.78 9.68 -4.00
C ALA A 26 12.17 9.79 -4.63
N ASP A 27 12.90 8.68 -4.73
CA ASP A 27 14.22 8.63 -5.37
C ASP A 27 14.13 8.93 -6.88
N ALA A 28 13.14 8.38 -7.57
CA ALA A 28 12.92 8.66 -8.98
C ALA A 28 12.62 10.15 -9.22
N LEU A 29 11.72 10.73 -8.44
CA LEU A 29 11.40 12.16 -8.52
C LEU A 29 12.63 13.04 -8.23
N ALA A 30 13.40 12.71 -7.18
CA ALA A 30 14.63 13.43 -6.85
C ALA A 30 15.64 13.38 -8.00
N ASN A 31 15.79 12.24 -8.67
CA ASN A 31 16.67 12.08 -9.82
C ASN A 31 16.20 12.92 -11.02
N ILE A 32 14.89 12.97 -11.30
CA ILE A 32 14.32 13.81 -12.36
C ILE A 32 14.63 15.28 -12.08
N VAL A 33 14.33 15.77 -10.87
CA VAL A 33 14.56 17.16 -10.47
C VAL A 33 16.04 17.53 -10.60
N ARG A 34 16.96 16.69 -10.08
CA ARG A 34 18.42 16.95 -10.15
C ARG A 34 18.96 16.94 -11.58
N LYS A 35 18.51 15.99 -12.42
CA LYS A 35 18.93 15.95 -13.86
C LYS A 35 18.54 17.21 -14.62
N LYS A 36 17.46 17.87 -14.21
CA LYS A 36 16.97 19.12 -14.80
C LYS A 36 17.50 20.36 -14.08
N GLY A 37 18.53 20.23 -13.24
CA GLY A 37 19.24 21.34 -12.60
C GLY A 37 18.63 21.82 -11.28
N GLY A 38 17.61 21.12 -10.74
CA GLY A 38 17.04 21.44 -9.43
C GLY A 38 17.98 21.08 -8.28
N ASP A 39 18.05 21.96 -7.30
CA ASP A 39 18.81 21.77 -6.07
C ASP A 39 18.03 20.92 -5.02
N LYS A 40 18.63 20.73 -3.83
CA LYS A 40 17.99 20.00 -2.75
C LYS A 40 16.65 20.60 -2.34
N LYS A 41 16.53 21.93 -2.31
CA LYS A 41 15.28 22.61 -1.93
C LYS A 41 14.18 22.35 -2.95
N ALA A 42 14.51 22.33 -4.24
CA ALA A 42 13.57 21.97 -5.30
C ALA A 42 13.13 20.50 -5.18
N VAL A 43 14.04 19.58 -4.84
CA VAL A 43 13.72 18.18 -4.61
C VAL A 43 12.72 18.03 -3.45
N ASP A 44 13.02 18.63 -2.30
CA ASP A 44 12.17 18.53 -1.11
C ASP A 44 10.76 19.11 -1.39
N ALA A 45 10.69 20.25 -2.07
CA ALA A 45 9.41 20.89 -2.47
C ALA A 45 8.61 20.04 -3.47
N ALA A 46 9.29 19.48 -4.48
CA ALA A 46 8.65 18.61 -5.46
C ALA A 46 8.10 17.33 -4.82
N GLN A 47 8.85 16.70 -3.92
CA GLN A 47 8.39 15.49 -3.20
C GLN A 47 7.14 15.78 -2.37
N GLN A 48 7.14 16.85 -1.59
CA GLN A 48 5.96 17.26 -0.81
C GLN A 48 4.75 17.51 -1.71
N ALA A 49 4.93 18.27 -2.79
CA ALA A 49 3.85 18.59 -3.72
C ALA A 49 3.31 17.35 -4.45
N PHE A 50 4.18 16.38 -4.74
CA PHE A 50 3.76 15.11 -5.33
C PHE A 50 2.85 14.34 -4.38
N GLU A 51 3.25 14.17 -3.12
CA GLU A 51 2.47 13.46 -2.10
C GLU A 51 1.12 14.13 -1.84
N GLU A 52 1.08 15.45 -1.75
CA GLU A 52 -0.15 16.21 -1.57
C GLU A 52 -1.09 16.06 -2.78
N SER A 53 -0.56 16.14 -3.99
CA SER A 53 -1.31 15.97 -5.24
C SER A 53 -1.88 14.55 -5.34
N GLU A 54 -1.05 13.53 -5.14
CA GLU A 54 -1.47 12.12 -5.17
C GLU A 54 -2.62 11.86 -4.18
N LYS A 55 -2.47 12.32 -2.93
CA LYS A 55 -3.50 12.19 -1.90
C LYS A 55 -4.80 12.89 -2.30
N ASN A 56 -4.73 14.12 -2.79
CA ASN A 56 -5.92 14.89 -3.18
C ASN A 56 -6.64 14.24 -4.37
N LEU A 57 -5.91 13.73 -5.36
CA LEU A 57 -6.47 13.05 -6.50
C LEU A 57 -7.12 11.72 -6.13
N GLN A 58 -6.56 10.98 -5.17
CA GLN A 58 -7.18 9.74 -4.65
C GLN A 58 -8.47 9.99 -3.85
N LEU A 59 -8.62 11.15 -3.23
CA LEU A 59 -9.84 11.56 -2.52
C LEU A 59 -10.95 12.08 -3.46
N GLY A 60 -10.60 12.41 -4.69
CA GLY A 60 -11.52 12.88 -5.72
C GLY A 60 -12.29 11.77 -6.45
N PRO A 61 -12.93 12.09 -7.58
CA PRO A 61 -13.49 11.08 -8.46
C PRO A 61 -12.46 10.06 -8.89
N PHE A 62 -12.85 8.77 -8.94
CA PHE A 62 -11.93 7.72 -9.29
C PHE A 62 -11.29 7.92 -10.68
N GLN A 63 -9.99 7.78 -10.74
CA GLN A 63 -9.20 7.70 -11.95
C GLN A 63 -8.09 6.64 -11.74
N PRO A 64 -7.54 6.02 -12.81
CA PRO A 64 -6.46 5.04 -12.69
C PRO A 64 -5.24 5.61 -11.97
N LEU A 65 -4.53 4.77 -11.21
CA LEU A 65 -3.33 5.19 -10.46
C LEU A 65 -2.24 5.76 -11.37
N ASN A 66 -2.04 5.18 -12.56
CA ASN A 66 -1.09 5.72 -13.54
C ASN A 66 -1.40 7.18 -13.92
N ASN A 67 -2.69 7.55 -14.04
CA ASN A 67 -3.08 8.94 -14.32
C ASN A 67 -2.80 9.86 -13.12
N ILE A 68 -3.05 9.36 -11.90
CA ILE A 68 -2.73 10.09 -10.67
C ILE A 68 -1.22 10.35 -10.58
N LEU A 69 -0.40 9.34 -10.81
CA LEU A 69 1.07 9.46 -10.76
C LEU A 69 1.59 10.49 -11.77
N ARG A 70 1.10 10.43 -13.02
CA ARG A 70 1.46 11.40 -14.06
C ARG A 70 1.04 12.83 -13.68
N SER A 71 -0.21 13.00 -13.27
CA SER A 71 -0.72 14.32 -12.87
C SER A 71 0.04 14.90 -11.68
N SER A 72 0.36 14.06 -10.69
CA SER A 72 1.13 14.46 -9.51
C SER A 72 2.57 14.83 -9.87
N LEU A 73 3.19 14.08 -10.81
CA LEU A 73 4.51 14.43 -11.33
C LEU A 73 4.52 15.81 -11.98
N HIS A 74 3.61 16.06 -12.93
CA HIS A 74 3.56 17.35 -13.60
C HIS A 74 3.26 18.49 -12.64
N SER A 75 2.33 18.33 -11.71
CA SER A 75 2.02 19.33 -10.68
C SER A 75 3.25 19.66 -9.82
N SER A 76 3.98 18.64 -9.39
CA SER A 76 5.15 18.79 -8.53
C SER A 76 6.33 19.44 -9.25
N LEU A 77 6.59 19.05 -10.51
CA LEU A 77 7.66 19.65 -11.31
C LEU A 77 7.35 21.12 -11.69
N ASN A 78 6.11 21.41 -12.06
CA ASN A 78 5.67 22.79 -12.35
C ASN A 78 5.85 23.71 -11.13
N LEU A 79 5.58 23.23 -9.90
CA LEU A 79 5.77 24.02 -8.68
C LEU A 79 7.21 24.51 -8.52
N VAL A 80 8.18 23.72 -8.97
CA VAL A 80 9.61 24.05 -8.87
C VAL A 80 10.18 24.61 -10.19
N GLY A 81 9.31 24.99 -11.14
CA GLY A 81 9.69 25.61 -12.40
C GLY A 81 10.35 24.66 -13.41
N ILE A 82 10.10 23.36 -13.29
CA ILE A 82 10.65 22.33 -14.17
C ILE A 82 9.53 21.80 -15.09
N GLU A 83 9.81 21.73 -16.39
CA GLU A 83 8.91 21.08 -17.35
C GLU A 83 9.03 19.55 -17.25
N GLY A 84 7.90 18.88 -17.05
CA GLY A 84 7.78 17.42 -17.07
C GLY A 84 7.63 16.90 -18.48
N LEU A 85 8.35 15.83 -18.82
CA LEU A 85 8.34 15.16 -20.12
C LEU A 85 7.73 13.76 -20.00
N LEU A 86 7.32 13.17 -21.13
CA LEU A 86 6.81 11.79 -21.17
C LEU A 86 7.81 10.76 -20.61
N GLU A 87 9.10 10.97 -20.84
CA GLU A 87 10.14 10.11 -20.27
C GLU A 87 10.19 10.17 -18.74
N ASP A 88 9.87 11.31 -18.13
CA ASP A 88 9.79 11.46 -16.67
C ASP A 88 8.59 10.70 -16.09
N GLU A 89 7.47 10.67 -16.82
CA GLU A 89 6.30 9.88 -16.45
C GLU A 89 6.63 8.39 -16.38
N GLU A 90 7.31 7.87 -17.41
CA GLU A 90 7.72 6.46 -17.44
C GLU A 90 8.70 6.12 -16.31
N LEU A 91 9.63 7.03 -15.97
CA LEU A 91 10.55 6.84 -14.85
C LEU A 91 9.81 6.68 -13.52
N ILE A 92 8.76 7.49 -13.26
CA ILE A 92 7.94 7.36 -12.03
C ILE A 92 7.15 6.05 -12.04
N ILE A 93 6.53 5.68 -13.15
CA ILE A 93 5.76 4.44 -13.26
C ILE A 93 6.65 3.22 -13.09
N GLU A 94 7.82 3.21 -13.73
CA GLU A 94 8.79 2.13 -13.57
C GLU A 94 9.34 2.03 -12.15
N ALA A 95 9.59 3.15 -11.47
CA ALA A 95 10.00 3.15 -10.06
C ALA A 95 8.96 2.48 -9.16
N VAL A 96 7.67 2.76 -9.40
CA VAL A 96 6.56 2.14 -8.67
C VAL A 96 6.45 0.64 -8.97
N ARG A 97 6.60 0.23 -10.23
CA ARG A 97 6.62 -1.18 -10.65
C ARG A 97 7.82 -1.93 -10.09
N ALA A 98 8.96 -1.24 -9.93
CA ALA A 98 10.22 -1.79 -9.43
C ALA A 98 10.32 -1.81 -7.91
N ALA A 99 9.29 -1.36 -7.16
CA ALA A 99 9.33 -1.30 -5.70
C ALA A 99 9.73 -2.65 -5.09
N GLU A 100 10.82 -2.65 -4.31
CA GLU A 100 11.41 -3.86 -3.73
C GLU A 100 10.73 -4.24 -2.42
N PRO A 101 10.57 -5.54 -2.13
CA PRO A 101 10.09 -6.02 -0.85
C PRO A 101 10.98 -5.57 0.30
N PHE A 102 10.38 -5.30 1.47
CA PHE A 102 11.17 -5.22 2.69
C PHE A 102 11.80 -6.58 3.01
N PRO A 103 12.97 -6.62 3.67
CA PRO A 103 13.72 -7.88 3.91
C PRO A 103 12.94 -8.94 4.69
N ASP A 104 12.06 -8.50 5.60
CA ASP A 104 11.21 -9.35 6.44
C ASP A 104 10.04 -10.00 5.69
N VAL A 105 9.63 -9.46 4.56
CA VAL A 105 8.33 -9.77 3.93
C VAL A 105 8.29 -11.17 3.34
N ILE A 106 9.22 -11.50 2.43
CA ILE A 106 9.16 -12.77 1.69
C ILE A 106 9.25 -13.99 2.62
N PRO A 107 10.19 -14.05 3.59
CA PRO A 107 10.25 -15.16 4.54
C PRO A 107 8.96 -15.31 5.34
N VAL A 108 8.42 -14.20 5.84
CA VAL A 108 7.21 -14.19 6.66
C VAL A 108 5.98 -14.62 5.86
N LEU A 109 5.77 -14.09 4.66
CA LEU A 109 4.63 -14.48 3.83
C LEU A 109 4.67 -15.97 3.43
N ARG A 110 5.86 -16.53 3.16
CA ARG A 110 6.01 -17.97 2.90
C ARG A 110 5.63 -18.83 4.09
N ASP A 111 6.00 -18.38 5.27
CA ASP A 111 5.66 -19.06 6.52
C ASP A 111 4.16 -18.97 6.79
N LEU A 112 3.56 -17.80 6.73
CA LEU A 112 2.12 -17.58 6.95
C LEU A 112 1.25 -18.36 5.96
N LYS A 113 1.70 -18.50 4.70
CA LYS A 113 0.96 -19.23 3.66
C LYS A 113 0.74 -20.71 3.96
N GLN A 114 1.48 -21.29 4.92
CA GLN A 114 1.35 -22.71 5.30
C GLN A 114 0.02 -22.99 6.02
N ASP A 115 -0.51 -22.02 6.76
CA ASP A 115 -1.67 -22.18 7.64
C ASP A 115 -2.67 -21.01 7.60
N HIS A 116 -2.49 -20.08 6.67
CA HIS A 116 -3.40 -18.95 6.45
C HIS A 116 -3.70 -18.75 4.96
N ARG A 117 -4.88 -18.20 4.67
CA ARG A 117 -5.19 -17.61 3.37
C ARG A 117 -4.71 -16.17 3.36
N LEU A 118 -4.02 -15.78 2.30
CA LEU A 118 -3.44 -14.44 2.18
C LEU A 118 -4.17 -13.65 1.10
N ALA A 119 -4.59 -12.42 1.43
CA ALA A 119 -5.18 -11.50 0.47
C ALA A 119 -4.48 -10.15 0.47
N ILE A 120 -4.46 -9.49 -0.68
CA ILE A 120 -4.03 -8.09 -0.83
C ILE A 120 -5.25 -7.18 -0.98
N LEU A 121 -5.24 -6.05 -0.26
CA LEU A 121 -6.14 -4.91 -0.43
C LEU A 121 -5.32 -3.67 -0.73
N SER A 122 -5.27 -3.23 -2.00
CA SER A 122 -4.33 -2.19 -2.42
C SER A 122 -4.95 -1.07 -3.23
N ASN A 123 -4.49 0.16 -2.96
CA ASN A 123 -4.74 1.35 -3.76
C ASN A 123 -3.93 1.29 -5.08
N SER A 124 -4.16 0.27 -5.90
CA SER A 124 -3.39 -0.02 -7.10
C SER A 124 -4.26 -0.42 -8.29
N GLU A 125 -3.61 -0.77 -9.36
CA GLU A 125 -4.19 -1.30 -10.59
C GLU A 125 -3.40 -2.50 -11.13
N PRO A 126 -3.98 -3.34 -12.04
CA PRO A 126 -3.44 -4.65 -12.40
C PRO A 126 -2.03 -4.63 -12.97
N ASP A 127 -1.68 -3.66 -13.80
CA ASP A 127 -0.37 -3.58 -14.44
C ASP A 127 0.75 -3.23 -13.45
N ILE A 128 0.44 -2.51 -12.37
CA ILE A 128 1.41 -2.18 -11.31
C ILE A 128 1.53 -3.35 -10.32
N ILE A 129 0.40 -3.81 -9.74
CA ILE A 129 0.44 -4.85 -8.71
C ILE A 129 1.01 -6.18 -9.20
N ARG A 130 0.87 -6.48 -10.50
CA ARG A 130 1.44 -7.68 -11.12
C ARG A 130 2.95 -7.76 -10.93
N HIS A 131 3.68 -6.66 -11.10
CA HIS A 131 5.12 -6.61 -10.91
C HIS A 131 5.48 -6.91 -9.46
N THR A 132 4.74 -6.35 -8.51
CA THR A 132 4.92 -6.59 -7.09
C THR A 132 4.65 -8.05 -6.71
N THR A 133 3.53 -8.63 -7.14
CA THR A 133 3.19 -10.03 -6.80
C THR A 133 4.17 -11.04 -7.41
N ILE A 134 4.67 -10.80 -8.62
CA ILE A 134 5.74 -11.60 -9.22
C ILE A 134 7.01 -11.54 -8.37
N ARG A 135 7.42 -10.35 -7.94
CA ARG A 135 8.63 -10.13 -7.14
C ARG A 135 8.52 -10.75 -5.74
N LEU A 136 7.35 -10.69 -5.11
CA LEU A 136 7.09 -11.37 -3.85
C LEU A 136 7.18 -12.89 -3.96
N GLY A 137 6.87 -13.47 -5.12
CA GLY A 137 6.93 -14.91 -5.36
C GLY A 137 5.95 -15.73 -4.50
N ILE A 138 4.86 -15.09 -4.06
CA ILE A 138 3.81 -15.68 -3.22
C ILE A 138 2.50 -15.65 -4.00
N ILE A 139 1.78 -16.75 -3.99
CA ILE A 139 0.43 -16.82 -4.55
C ILE A 139 -0.56 -16.37 -3.48
N PHE A 140 -1.13 -15.19 -3.66
CA PHE A 140 -2.22 -14.70 -2.83
C PHE A 140 -3.54 -15.34 -3.27
N ASP A 141 -4.39 -15.69 -2.28
CA ASP A 141 -5.70 -16.31 -2.53
C ASP A 141 -6.73 -15.31 -3.06
N ALA A 142 -6.51 -14.02 -2.75
CA ALA A 142 -7.29 -12.92 -3.33
C ALA A 142 -6.44 -11.66 -3.47
N VAL A 143 -6.77 -10.86 -4.48
CA VAL A 143 -6.22 -9.50 -4.67
C VAL A 143 -7.37 -8.58 -5.01
N VAL A 144 -7.56 -7.52 -4.23
CA VAL A 144 -8.58 -6.49 -4.42
C VAL A 144 -7.90 -5.15 -4.62
N LEU A 145 -8.27 -4.48 -5.70
CA LEU A 145 -7.60 -3.27 -6.18
C LEU A 145 -8.58 -2.10 -6.30
N ALA A 146 -8.08 -0.89 -6.08
CA ALA A 146 -8.85 0.35 -6.26
C ALA A 146 -9.46 0.45 -7.67
N SER A 147 -8.76 -0.02 -8.70
CA SER A 147 -9.26 -0.04 -10.07
C SER A 147 -10.51 -0.92 -10.26
N GLN A 148 -10.66 -1.98 -9.48
CA GLN A 148 -11.82 -2.87 -9.49
C GLN A 148 -12.98 -2.26 -8.69
N ALA A 149 -12.70 -1.75 -7.48
CA ALA A 149 -13.69 -1.14 -6.60
C ALA A 149 -14.13 0.27 -7.04
N LYS A 150 -13.42 0.88 -8.03
CA LYS A 150 -13.63 2.26 -8.49
C LYS A 150 -13.59 3.30 -7.37
N CYS A 151 -12.77 3.05 -6.37
CA CYS A 151 -12.45 3.96 -5.26
C CYS A 151 -11.12 3.59 -4.64
N TYR A 152 -10.55 4.51 -3.89
CA TYR A 152 -9.32 4.32 -3.11
C TYR A 152 -9.63 4.19 -1.63
N LYS A 153 -8.81 3.46 -0.85
CA LYS A 153 -8.76 3.63 0.59
C LYS A 153 -8.44 5.11 0.89
N PRO A 154 -9.08 5.75 1.87
CA PRO A 154 -9.80 5.17 3.01
C PRO A 154 -11.31 4.94 2.77
N SER A 155 -11.79 4.77 1.55
CA SER A 155 -13.19 4.42 1.34
C SER A 155 -13.51 3.03 1.89
N GLU A 156 -14.54 2.91 2.73
CA GLU A 156 -15.05 1.63 3.25
C GLU A 156 -15.41 0.64 2.15
N LYS A 157 -15.79 1.13 0.97
CA LYS A 157 -16.13 0.29 -0.20
C LYS A 157 -15.00 -0.65 -0.58
N MET A 158 -13.74 -0.25 -0.37
CA MET A 158 -12.59 -1.12 -0.61
C MET A 158 -12.60 -2.34 0.30
N PHE A 159 -12.92 -2.16 1.59
CA PHE A 159 -13.02 -3.25 2.56
C PHE A 159 -14.25 -4.13 2.29
N TYR A 160 -15.40 -3.55 1.95
CA TYR A 160 -16.57 -4.35 1.58
C TYR A 160 -16.32 -5.18 0.33
N ALA A 161 -15.64 -4.65 -0.69
CA ALA A 161 -15.22 -5.41 -1.86
C ALA A 161 -14.24 -6.56 -1.50
N LEU A 162 -13.38 -6.36 -0.50
CA LEU A 162 -12.51 -7.41 0.02
C LEU A 162 -13.34 -8.51 0.69
N PHE A 163 -14.23 -8.18 1.62
CA PHE A 163 -15.05 -9.17 2.34
C PHE A 163 -15.91 -9.98 1.39
N GLU A 164 -16.52 -9.34 0.41
CA GLU A 164 -17.28 -10.03 -0.66
C GLU A 164 -16.38 -10.99 -1.45
N ARG A 165 -15.20 -10.51 -1.86
CA ARG A 165 -14.25 -11.30 -2.66
C ARG A 165 -13.73 -12.54 -1.95
N ILE A 166 -13.50 -12.45 -0.63
CA ILE A 166 -12.94 -13.54 0.18
C ILE A 166 -14.02 -14.40 0.85
N GLY A 167 -15.28 -13.95 0.83
CA GLY A 167 -16.41 -14.67 1.45
C GLY A 167 -16.28 -14.77 2.97
N ALA A 168 -15.74 -13.74 3.64
CA ALA A 168 -15.53 -13.72 5.09
C ALA A 168 -16.23 -12.53 5.73
N ALA A 169 -16.74 -12.71 6.95
CA ALA A 169 -17.25 -11.59 7.73
C ALA A 169 -16.10 -10.70 8.22
N PRO A 170 -16.31 -9.39 8.40
CA PRO A 170 -15.26 -8.48 8.87
C PRO A 170 -14.58 -8.97 10.15
N GLY A 171 -15.37 -9.47 11.11
CA GLY A 171 -14.88 -9.99 12.40
C GLY A 171 -13.94 -11.20 12.31
N ASP A 172 -13.96 -11.93 11.18
CA ASP A 172 -13.14 -13.12 10.95
C ASP A 172 -11.82 -12.79 10.22
N VAL A 173 -11.56 -11.52 9.96
CA VAL A 173 -10.39 -11.05 9.21
C VAL A 173 -9.37 -10.40 10.12
N THR A 174 -8.10 -10.73 9.94
CA THR A 174 -6.97 -9.95 10.48
C THR A 174 -6.40 -9.10 9.35
N HIS A 175 -6.39 -7.78 9.52
CA HIS A 175 -5.83 -6.83 8.55
C HIS A 175 -4.49 -6.28 9.01
N ILE A 176 -3.49 -6.33 8.14
CA ILE A 176 -2.09 -5.97 8.40
C ILE A 176 -1.67 -4.87 7.44
N ALA A 177 -1.32 -3.70 7.96
CA ALA A 177 -1.00 -2.55 7.12
C ALA A 177 -0.09 -1.53 7.81
N GLN A 178 0.68 -0.79 6.99
CA GLN A 178 1.50 0.33 7.43
C GLN A 178 0.66 1.61 7.57
N SER A 179 -0.31 1.83 6.68
CA SER A 179 -1.05 3.09 6.68
C SER A 179 -2.07 3.17 7.80
N PHE A 180 -1.83 4.09 8.73
CA PHE A 180 -2.82 4.35 9.77
C PHE A 180 -4.08 5.00 9.22
N TYR A 181 -3.92 5.95 8.29
CA TYR A 181 -5.02 6.71 7.70
C TYR A 181 -5.87 5.88 6.73
N HIS A 182 -5.21 5.15 5.81
CA HIS A 182 -5.92 4.40 4.77
C HIS A 182 -6.47 3.07 5.26
N ASP A 183 -5.86 2.48 6.31
CA ASP A 183 -6.14 1.11 6.72
C ASP A 183 -6.63 1.01 8.17
N MET A 184 -5.83 1.39 9.16
CA MET A 184 -6.16 1.14 10.57
C MET A 184 -7.46 1.80 11.02
N ARG A 185 -7.72 3.01 10.56
CA ARG A 185 -8.97 3.74 10.85
C ARG A 185 -10.17 3.02 10.23
N VAL A 186 -10.12 2.85 8.91
CA VAL A 186 -11.24 2.25 8.16
C VAL A 186 -11.50 0.82 8.61
N ALA A 187 -10.45 0.02 8.81
CA ALA A 187 -10.60 -1.35 9.31
C ALA A 187 -11.34 -1.40 10.66
N LYS A 188 -11.15 -0.41 11.56
CA LYS A 188 -11.95 -0.28 12.77
C LYS A 188 -13.41 0.03 12.46
N ASP A 189 -13.65 1.03 11.62
CA ASP A 189 -15.00 1.52 11.31
C ASP A 189 -15.87 0.44 10.66
N VAL A 190 -15.28 -0.42 9.82
CA VAL A 190 -15.98 -1.55 9.17
C VAL A 190 -16.01 -2.84 10.02
N GLY A 191 -15.43 -2.84 11.22
CA GLY A 191 -15.52 -3.95 12.16
C GLY A 191 -14.58 -5.12 11.89
N VAL A 192 -13.39 -4.87 11.31
CA VAL A 192 -12.34 -5.88 11.16
C VAL A 192 -11.98 -6.47 12.54
N GLY A 193 -11.95 -7.80 12.63
CA GLY A 193 -11.78 -8.52 13.88
C GLY A 193 -10.43 -8.28 14.56
N ARG A 194 -9.36 -8.10 13.79
CA ARG A 194 -8.03 -7.77 14.31
C ARG A 194 -7.26 -6.87 13.36
N ARG A 195 -6.60 -5.85 13.90
CA ARG A 195 -5.83 -4.87 13.15
C ARG A 195 -4.40 -4.86 13.65
N ILE A 196 -3.45 -5.17 12.77
CA ILE A 196 -2.02 -5.15 13.07
C ILE A 196 -1.41 -3.99 12.31
N TRP A 197 -0.95 -2.99 13.04
CA TRP A 197 -0.26 -1.85 12.46
C TRP A 197 1.23 -2.13 12.31
N VAL A 198 1.72 -2.16 11.07
CA VAL A 198 3.14 -2.31 10.76
C VAL A 198 3.77 -0.94 10.64
N ASN A 199 4.09 -0.34 11.77
CA ASN A 199 4.60 1.03 11.89
C ASN A 199 6.09 1.14 11.52
N ARG A 200 6.42 0.85 10.25
CA ARG A 200 7.79 0.86 9.72
C ARG A 200 8.51 2.20 9.88
N TYR A 201 7.75 3.28 9.95
CA TYR A 201 8.27 4.65 9.97
C TYR A 201 8.12 5.35 11.32
N TYR A 202 7.80 4.60 12.40
CA TYR A 202 7.68 5.13 13.77
C TYR A 202 6.76 6.35 13.87
N ARG A 203 5.65 6.33 13.14
CA ARG A 203 4.67 7.41 13.12
C ARG A 203 3.78 7.34 14.36
N SER A 204 3.25 8.50 14.78
CA SER A 204 2.21 8.55 15.80
C SER A 204 0.87 8.11 15.24
N GLY A 205 0.15 7.27 15.97
CA GLY A 205 -1.24 6.90 15.69
C GLY A 205 -2.25 7.87 16.33
N ASP A 206 -3.53 7.60 16.07
CA ASP A 206 -4.66 8.27 16.72
C ASP A 206 -5.23 7.35 17.79
N LEU A 207 -5.31 7.80 19.03
CA LEU A 207 -5.81 7.01 20.16
C LEU A 207 -7.25 6.51 19.96
N THR A 208 -8.07 7.24 19.21
CA THR A 208 -9.43 6.82 18.85
C THR A 208 -9.43 5.51 18.05
N TYR A 209 -8.36 5.28 17.27
CA TYR A 209 -8.22 4.16 16.35
C TYR A 209 -7.07 3.22 16.74
N THR A 210 -6.70 3.19 18.04
CA THR A 210 -5.63 2.31 18.53
C THR A 210 -5.74 0.91 17.91
N PRO A 211 -4.70 0.40 17.23
CA PRO A 211 -4.68 -0.94 16.67
C PRO A 211 -4.62 -1.99 17.79
N ASP A 212 -4.95 -3.23 17.47
CA ASP A 212 -4.87 -4.33 18.44
C ASP A 212 -3.41 -4.73 18.72
N VAL A 213 -2.56 -4.54 17.71
CA VAL A 213 -1.11 -4.78 17.79
C VAL A 213 -0.37 -3.74 16.95
N GLU A 214 0.78 -3.28 17.44
CA GLU A 214 1.76 -2.51 16.69
C GLU A 214 3.05 -3.32 16.55
N LEU A 215 3.57 -3.42 15.32
CA LEU A 215 4.86 -4.01 14.97
C LEU A 215 5.65 -2.99 14.15
N HIS A 216 6.98 -3.07 14.16
CA HIS A 216 7.83 -2.21 13.31
C HIS A 216 8.23 -2.88 11.99
N ASP A 217 8.09 -4.19 11.92
CA ASP A 217 8.21 -5.04 10.73
C ASP A 217 7.36 -6.31 10.90
N LEU A 218 7.38 -7.22 9.94
CA LEU A 218 6.57 -8.44 10.01
C LEU A 218 7.25 -9.59 10.77
N SER A 219 8.51 -9.47 11.21
CA SER A 219 9.28 -10.58 11.79
C SER A 219 8.61 -11.20 13.03
N GLY A 220 7.96 -10.37 13.85
CA GLY A 220 7.24 -10.81 15.06
C GLY A 220 5.77 -11.19 14.86
N ILE A 221 5.29 -11.27 13.61
CA ILE A 221 3.85 -11.43 13.37
C ILE A 221 3.29 -12.76 13.89
N ARG A 222 4.06 -13.84 13.86
CA ARG A 222 3.65 -15.14 14.38
C ARG A 222 3.31 -15.11 15.87
N ASP A 223 4.09 -14.39 16.66
CA ASP A 223 3.91 -14.31 18.11
C ASP A 223 2.60 -13.62 18.49
N VAL A 224 2.12 -12.76 17.61
CA VAL A 224 0.88 -12.02 17.83
C VAL A 224 -0.34 -12.63 17.14
N LEU A 225 -0.19 -13.59 16.23
CA LEU A 225 -1.30 -14.31 15.60
C LEU A 225 -1.81 -15.50 16.41
N VAL A 226 -1.04 -15.98 17.39
CA VAL A 226 -1.48 -17.09 18.28
C VAL A 226 -2.74 -16.65 19.05
N PRO A 227 -3.81 -17.45 19.10
CA PRO A 227 -4.98 -17.16 19.94
C PRO A 227 -4.54 -17.07 21.40
N ARG A 228 -4.95 -16.01 22.08
CA ARG A 228 -4.77 -15.89 23.54
C ARG A 228 -5.73 -16.82 24.28
#